data_1bb53d86cf3146404894c62bd3362f51
#
_entry.id   1bb53d86cf3146404894c62bd3362f51
#
_cell.length_a   1.000
_cell.length_b   1.000
_cell.length_c   1.000
_cell.angle_alpha   90.00
_cell.angle_beta   90.00
_cell.angle_gamma   90.00
#
_symmetry.space_group_name_H-M   'P 1'
#
loop_
_entity.id
_entity.type
_entity.pdbx_description
1 polymer ?
#
loop_
_entity_poly.entity_id
_entity_poly.type
_entity_poly.pdbx_seq_one_letter_code
_entity_poly.pdbx_strand_id
1 'polypeptide(L)'
;MLILLPPSEKKRETSQPTPAIAVYTGVLYQALDWASLSPAAKKRGELGLAIISAKYGVVRPSEKIESYKEKIDNKKMKAPVAQVLDAVKTPLIVDCRSSTYKTVWSAPADITVEIRVSTVVDGVRTVITHMSKKTRGEIARWLLQSRSVPKTPEDLYAIVSEKYPCALTPAEDGNPWVLEVIAV
;
A
#
# COMPACT_ATOMS: atom_id res chain seq x y z
N MET A 1 7.11 8.39 6.84
CA MET A 1 6.31 7.88 5.72
C MET A 1 5.43 6.74 6.20
N LEU A 2 4.16 6.73 5.81
CA LEU A 2 3.21 5.63 6.01
C LEU A 2 2.85 5.03 4.64
N ILE A 3 2.95 3.72 4.48
CA ILE A 3 2.53 3.00 3.27
C ILE A 3 1.25 2.24 3.61
N LEU A 4 0.17 2.49 2.87
CA LEU A 4 -1.10 1.81 3.02
C LEU A 4 -1.25 0.71 1.98
N LEU A 5 -1.46 -0.52 2.43
CA LEU A 5 -1.72 -1.67 1.56
C LEU A 5 -3.13 -2.21 1.75
N PRO A 6 -3.79 -2.71 0.69
CA PRO A 6 -4.99 -3.51 0.83
C PRO A 6 -4.61 -4.91 1.33
N PRO A 7 -5.53 -5.68 1.90
CA PRO A 7 -5.29 -7.09 2.18
C PRO A 7 -5.22 -7.87 0.86
N SER A 8 -4.87 -9.14 0.96
CA SER A 8 -4.90 -10.07 -0.17
C SER A 8 -6.17 -10.93 -0.12
N GLU A 9 -6.79 -11.17 -1.28
CA GLU A 9 -7.85 -12.19 -1.39
C GLU A 9 -7.27 -13.59 -1.10
N LYS A 10 -6.10 -13.88 -1.69
CA LYS A 10 -5.35 -15.12 -1.43
C LYS A 10 -4.63 -15.00 -0.10
N LYS A 11 -4.92 -15.89 0.82
CA LYS A 11 -4.30 -15.98 2.14
C LYS A 11 -3.80 -17.40 2.38
N ARG A 12 -2.73 -17.52 3.14
CA ARG A 12 -2.28 -18.81 3.66
C ARG A 12 -3.25 -19.27 4.74
N GLU A 13 -3.69 -20.51 4.66
CA GLU A 13 -4.40 -21.13 5.78
C GLU A 13 -3.44 -21.33 6.95
N THR A 14 -3.90 -21.00 8.14
CA THR A 14 -3.09 -21.07 9.36
C THR A 14 -3.88 -21.77 10.44
N SER A 15 -3.24 -22.68 11.16
CA SER A 15 -3.82 -23.38 12.32
C SER A 15 -3.73 -22.57 13.60
N GLN A 16 -3.00 -21.46 13.59
CA GLN A 16 -2.81 -20.56 14.72
C GLN A 16 -2.53 -19.14 14.24
N PRO A 17 -2.72 -18.12 15.09
CA PRO A 17 -2.43 -16.74 14.75
C PRO A 17 -0.99 -16.55 14.26
N THR A 18 -0.84 -15.99 13.06
CA THR A 18 0.42 -15.86 12.32
C THR A 18 0.63 -14.39 11.93
N PRO A 19 1.86 -13.88 11.84
CA PRO A 19 2.11 -12.50 11.40
C PRO A 19 1.34 -12.16 10.12
N ALA A 20 0.65 -11.03 10.09
CA ALA A 20 -0.22 -10.61 9.00
C ALA A 20 0.48 -10.64 7.65
N ILE A 21 1.74 -10.19 7.62
CA ILE A 21 2.53 -10.17 6.38
C ILE A 21 2.79 -11.58 5.81
N ALA A 22 2.73 -12.62 6.62
CA ALA A 22 2.89 -14.01 6.19
C ALA A 22 1.56 -14.68 5.83
N VAL A 23 0.43 -14.12 6.29
CA VAL A 23 -0.92 -14.57 5.96
C VAL A 23 -1.32 -14.12 4.57
N TYR A 24 -1.04 -12.89 4.19
CA TYR A 24 -1.37 -12.34 2.87
C TYR A 24 -0.38 -12.81 1.80
N THR A 25 -0.86 -13.55 0.78
CA THR A 25 -0.02 -14.23 -0.23
C THR A 25 -0.38 -13.88 -1.68
N GLY A 26 -1.21 -12.86 -1.91
CA GLY A 26 -1.54 -12.41 -3.27
C GLY A 26 -0.40 -11.67 -3.95
N VAL A 27 -0.60 -11.34 -5.22
CA VAL A 27 0.41 -10.76 -6.14
C VAL A 27 1.17 -9.58 -5.55
N LEU A 28 0.48 -8.64 -4.88
CA LEU A 28 1.11 -7.50 -4.22
C LEU A 28 2.14 -7.96 -3.18
N TYR A 29 1.77 -8.93 -2.35
CA TYR A 29 2.64 -9.44 -1.27
C TYR A 29 3.78 -10.31 -1.79
N GLN A 30 3.57 -11.03 -2.91
CA GLN A 30 4.65 -11.73 -3.61
C GLN A 30 5.68 -10.74 -4.15
N ALA A 31 5.22 -9.62 -4.73
CA ALA A 31 6.09 -8.56 -5.25
C ALA A 31 6.78 -7.76 -4.13
N LEU A 32 6.12 -7.54 -3.00
CA LEU A 32 6.72 -6.96 -1.81
C LEU A 32 7.85 -7.85 -1.26
N ASP A 33 7.69 -9.18 -1.38
CA ASP A 33 8.68 -10.18 -0.98
C ASP A 33 9.33 -9.88 0.38
N TRP A 34 8.48 -9.77 1.40
CA TRP A 34 8.89 -9.40 2.75
C TRP A 34 10.00 -10.29 3.31
N ALA A 35 9.97 -11.59 2.97
CA ALA A 35 10.91 -12.56 3.51
C ALA A 35 12.36 -12.20 3.19
N SER A 36 12.63 -11.72 1.97
CA SER A 36 13.96 -11.37 1.47
C SER A 36 14.43 -9.97 1.86
N LEU A 37 13.60 -9.15 2.52
CA LEU A 37 13.99 -7.82 2.98
C LEU A 37 15.07 -7.89 4.07
N SER A 38 16.00 -6.94 4.05
CA SER A 38 17.00 -6.79 5.10
C SER A 38 16.35 -6.48 6.47
N PRO A 39 17.02 -6.76 7.59
CA PRO A 39 16.51 -6.41 8.93
C PRO A 39 16.14 -4.92 9.05
N ALA A 40 16.94 -4.03 8.46
CA ALA A 40 16.67 -2.59 8.45
C ALA A 40 15.40 -2.23 7.67
N ALA A 41 15.17 -2.86 6.50
CA ALA A 41 13.96 -2.67 5.71
C ALA A 41 12.72 -3.23 6.43
N LYS A 42 12.83 -4.39 7.07
CA LYS A 42 11.75 -4.95 7.91
C LYS A 42 11.40 -4.03 9.08
N LYS A 43 12.42 -3.49 9.77
CA LYS A 43 12.19 -2.51 10.86
C LYS A 43 11.45 -1.27 10.36
N ARG A 44 11.80 -0.74 9.18
CA ARG A 44 11.06 0.36 8.54
C ARG A 44 9.62 -0.02 8.22
N GLY A 45 9.41 -1.24 7.72
CA GLY A 45 8.08 -1.75 7.43
C GLY A 45 7.20 -1.89 8.67
N GLU A 46 7.74 -2.39 9.78
CA GLU A 46 7.00 -2.47 11.05
C GLU A 46 6.52 -1.10 11.54
N LEU A 47 7.31 -0.05 11.33
CA LEU A 47 6.97 1.31 11.73
C LEU A 47 6.08 2.04 10.72
N GLY A 48 6.27 1.78 9.43
CA GLY A 48 5.70 2.59 8.35
C GLY A 48 4.72 1.88 7.42
N LEU A 49 4.43 0.60 7.60
CA LEU A 49 3.48 -0.12 6.74
C LEU A 49 2.22 -0.46 7.53
N ALA A 50 1.06 -0.16 6.95
CA ALA A 50 -0.25 -0.53 7.49
C ALA A 50 -1.08 -1.26 6.45
N ILE A 51 -1.64 -2.40 6.83
CA ILE A 51 -2.50 -3.22 5.98
C ILE A 51 -3.94 -3.02 6.44
N ILE A 52 -4.82 -2.64 5.53
CA ILE A 52 -6.25 -2.46 5.85
C ILE A 52 -6.96 -3.79 5.69
N SER A 53 -7.20 -4.46 6.80
CA SER A 53 -7.86 -5.77 6.85
C SER A 53 -9.38 -5.64 6.80
N ALA A 54 -10.06 -6.58 6.12
CA ALA A 54 -11.52 -6.66 6.13
C ALA A 54 -12.10 -7.16 7.46
N LYS A 55 -11.30 -7.86 8.27
CA LYS A 55 -11.73 -8.44 9.56
C LYS A 55 -11.16 -7.68 10.76
N TYR A 56 -9.90 -7.24 10.67
CA TYR A 56 -9.15 -6.74 11.82
C TYR A 56 -8.93 -5.20 11.79
N GLY A 57 -9.46 -4.49 10.79
CA GLY A 57 -9.21 -3.06 10.64
C GLY A 57 -7.80 -2.77 10.14
N VAL A 58 -7.00 -2.04 10.89
CA VAL A 58 -5.58 -1.78 10.56
C VAL A 58 -4.70 -2.80 11.25
N VAL A 59 -3.84 -3.48 10.49
CA VAL A 59 -2.84 -4.41 11.06
C VAL A 59 -1.44 -4.07 10.60
N ARG A 60 -0.45 -4.30 11.47
CA ARG A 60 0.97 -4.15 11.18
C ARG A 60 1.56 -5.48 10.68
N PRO A 61 2.73 -5.48 10.02
CA PRO A 61 3.33 -6.71 9.46
C PRO A 61 3.46 -7.86 10.46
N SER A 62 3.92 -7.59 11.68
CA SER A 62 4.15 -8.60 12.73
C SER A 62 2.92 -8.95 13.56
N GLU A 63 1.82 -8.18 13.46
CA GLU A 63 0.59 -8.49 14.19
C GLU A 63 0.06 -9.87 13.82
N LYS A 64 -0.25 -10.67 14.83
CA LYS A 64 -0.75 -12.02 14.61
C LYS A 64 -2.23 -12.00 14.29
N ILE A 65 -2.57 -12.55 13.13
CA ILE A 65 -3.94 -12.70 12.66
C ILE A 65 -4.19 -14.15 12.23
N GLU A 66 -5.44 -14.55 12.24
CA GLU A 66 -5.91 -15.79 11.61
C GLU A 66 -6.28 -15.54 10.15
N SER A 67 -6.21 -16.57 9.33
CA SER A 67 -6.76 -16.53 7.97
C SER A 67 -8.28 -16.33 8.03
N TYR A 68 -8.81 -15.58 7.07
CA TYR A 68 -10.23 -15.25 7.02
C TYR A 68 -10.70 -15.09 5.57
N LYS A 69 -12.02 -15.23 5.34
CA LYS A 69 -12.65 -15.11 4.01
C LYS A 69 -13.57 -13.89 3.89
N GLU A 70 -13.75 -13.14 4.97
CA GLU A 70 -14.62 -11.97 5.01
C GLU A 70 -14.20 -10.93 3.96
N LYS A 71 -15.22 -10.38 3.29
CA LYS A 71 -15.08 -9.18 2.45
C LYS A 71 -15.22 -7.94 3.34
N ILE A 72 -14.61 -6.84 2.89
CA ILE A 72 -14.69 -5.58 3.62
C ILE A 72 -16.13 -5.07 3.69
N ASP A 73 -16.58 -4.77 4.88
CA ASP A 73 -17.75 -3.97 5.15
C ASP A 73 -17.29 -2.55 5.49
N ASN A 74 -17.38 -1.66 4.51
CA ASN A 74 -16.87 -0.30 4.64
C ASN A 74 -17.56 0.46 5.77
N LYS A 75 -18.87 0.26 5.96
CA LYS A 75 -19.64 0.93 7.02
C LYS A 75 -19.14 0.50 8.41
N LYS A 76 -18.94 -0.79 8.59
CA LYS A 76 -18.46 -1.37 9.86
C LYS A 76 -17.00 -1.00 10.15
N MET A 77 -16.15 -0.96 9.10
CA MET A 77 -14.70 -0.77 9.27
C MET A 77 -14.25 0.69 9.30
N LYS A 78 -15.12 1.65 8.91
CA LYS A 78 -14.75 3.07 8.84
C LYS A 78 -14.25 3.62 10.19
N ALA A 79 -15.00 3.42 11.27
CA ALA A 79 -14.61 3.95 12.57
C ALA A 79 -13.35 3.28 13.17
N PRO A 80 -13.22 1.93 13.20
CA PRO A 80 -11.99 1.30 13.68
C PRO A 80 -10.74 1.68 12.90
N VAL A 81 -10.84 1.81 11.58
CA VAL A 81 -9.70 2.21 10.73
C VAL A 81 -9.33 3.67 10.96
N ALA A 82 -10.31 4.58 11.01
CA ALA A 82 -10.08 5.99 11.28
C ALA A 82 -9.43 6.19 12.66
N GLN A 83 -9.91 5.52 13.71
CA GLN A 83 -9.35 5.61 15.05
C GLN A 83 -7.83 5.34 15.09
N VAL A 84 -7.36 4.39 14.28
CA VAL A 84 -5.92 4.06 14.23
C VAL A 84 -5.17 5.01 13.32
N LEU A 85 -5.68 5.29 12.11
CA LEU A 85 -4.94 6.04 11.11
C LEU A 85 -4.89 7.54 11.38
N ASP A 86 -5.94 8.13 11.98
CA ASP A 86 -5.96 9.56 12.36
C ASP A 86 -4.94 9.88 13.45
N ALA A 87 -4.55 8.88 14.25
CA ALA A 87 -3.53 9.04 15.27
C ALA A 87 -2.09 8.98 14.73
N VAL A 88 -1.89 8.51 13.48
CA VAL A 88 -0.56 8.37 12.89
C VAL A 88 -0.01 9.72 12.46
N LYS A 89 1.10 10.14 13.05
CA LYS A 89 1.84 11.34 12.63
C LYS A 89 2.89 10.96 11.59
N THR A 90 2.70 11.44 10.36
CA THR A 90 3.61 11.15 9.24
C THR A 90 3.63 12.33 8.27
N PRO A 91 4.78 12.68 7.68
CA PRO A 91 4.85 13.74 6.68
C PRO A 91 4.34 13.28 5.30
N LEU A 92 4.25 11.99 5.04
CA LEU A 92 3.85 11.44 3.74
C LEU A 92 3.09 10.14 3.91
N ILE A 93 1.99 9.99 3.17
CA ILE A 93 1.21 8.75 3.03
C ILE A 93 1.32 8.27 1.58
N VAL A 94 1.79 7.05 1.39
CA VAL A 94 1.81 6.37 0.09
C VAL A 94 0.64 5.40 0.02
N ASP A 95 -0.39 5.75 -0.74
CA ASP A 95 -1.62 4.99 -0.79
C ASP A 95 -1.62 3.97 -1.93
N CYS A 96 -1.30 2.73 -1.59
CA CYS A 96 -1.34 1.57 -2.48
C CYS A 96 -2.65 0.76 -2.39
N ARG A 97 -3.67 1.27 -1.69
CA ARG A 97 -4.96 0.58 -1.56
C ARG A 97 -5.68 0.49 -2.92
N SER A 98 -6.53 -0.51 -3.08
CA SER A 98 -7.51 -0.56 -4.17
C SER A 98 -8.68 0.39 -3.87
N SER A 99 -9.46 0.72 -4.91
CA SER A 99 -10.62 1.63 -4.79
C SER A 99 -11.58 1.21 -3.67
N THR A 100 -11.87 -0.09 -3.55
CA THR A 100 -12.73 -0.64 -2.50
C THR A 100 -12.23 -0.31 -1.09
N TYR A 101 -10.91 -0.33 -0.86
CA TYR A 101 -10.33 -0.07 0.46
C TYR A 101 -10.06 1.42 0.72
N LYS A 102 -10.05 2.26 -0.31
CA LYS A 102 -9.94 3.72 -0.15
C LYS A 102 -11.19 4.31 0.51
N THR A 103 -12.36 3.74 0.26
CA THR A 103 -13.64 4.22 0.82
C THR A 103 -13.78 4.00 2.32
N VAL A 104 -12.94 3.14 2.93
CA VAL A 104 -12.96 2.88 4.38
C VAL A 104 -12.40 4.06 5.20
N TRP A 105 -11.44 4.77 4.65
CA TRP A 105 -10.81 5.91 5.30
C TRP A 105 -10.27 6.88 4.26
N SER A 106 -10.67 8.14 4.39
CA SER A 106 -10.18 9.24 3.55
C SER A 106 -8.90 9.79 4.15
N ALA A 107 -7.78 9.55 3.48
CA ALA A 107 -6.49 10.09 3.91
C ALA A 107 -6.43 11.61 3.69
N PRO A 108 -5.67 12.37 4.52
CA PRO A 108 -5.44 13.80 4.31
C PRO A 108 -4.81 14.05 2.93
N ALA A 109 -5.45 14.88 2.10
CA ALA A 109 -5.09 15.02 0.69
C ALA A 109 -3.70 15.63 0.48
N ASP A 110 -3.32 16.59 1.30
CA ASP A 110 -2.09 17.38 1.22
C ASP A 110 -0.81 16.55 1.39
N ILE A 111 -0.87 15.48 2.19
CA ILE A 111 0.27 14.60 2.48
C ILE A 111 0.14 13.20 1.85
N THR A 112 -0.91 12.96 1.08
CA THR A 112 -1.19 11.64 0.49
C THR A 112 -0.86 11.60 -0.99
N VAL A 113 -0.14 10.57 -1.42
CA VAL A 113 0.11 10.25 -2.82
C VAL A 113 -0.55 8.92 -3.16
N GLU A 114 -1.55 8.97 -4.01
CA GLU A 114 -2.18 7.77 -4.58
C GLU A 114 -1.29 7.14 -5.66
N ILE A 115 -0.99 5.86 -5.53
CA ILE A 115 -0.32 5.10 -6.58
C ILE A 115 -1.36 4.58 -7.57
N ARG A 116 -1.41 5.18 -8.76
CA ARG A 116 -2.18 4.71 -9.90
C ARG A 116 -1.26 4.00 -10.86
N VAL A 117 -1.66 2.83 -11.34
CA VAL A 117 -0.85 2.01 -12.24
C VAL A 117 -1.64 1.73 -13.49
N SER A 118 -1.05 2.08 -14.63
CA SER A 118 -1.51 1.72 -15.96
C SER A 118 -0.41 0.94 -16.70
N THR A 119 -0.76 0.28 -17.77
CA THR A 119 0.18 -0.31 -18.74
C THR A 119 -0.20 0.16 -20.14
N VAL A 120 0.72 0.09 -21.08
CA VAL A 120 0.44 0.43 -22.48
C VAL A 120 0.25 -0.87 -23.25
N VAL A 121 -0.94 -1.06 -23.83
CA VAL A 121 -1.27 -2.19 -24.72
C VAL A 121 -1.69 -1.59 -26.06
N ASP A 122 -0.99 -1.93 -27.13
CA ASP A 122 -1.23 -1.41 -28.49
C ASP A 122 -1.31 0.13 -28.55
N GLY A 123 -0.44 0.80 -27.80
CA GLY A 123 -0.39 2.26 -27.71
C GLY A 123 -1.45 2.90 -26.83
N VAL A 124 -2.35 2.13 -26.22
CA VAL A 124 -3.43 2.60 -25.36
C VAL A 124 -3.12 2.34 -23.89
N ARG A 125 -3.29 3.36 -23.04
CA ARG A 125 -3.17 3.18 -21.59
C ARG A 125 -4.36 2.38 -21.06
N THR A 126 -4.08 1.27 -20.40
CA THR A 126 -5.06 0.33 -19.86
C THR A 126 -4.69 -0.07 -18.45
N VAL A 127 -5.68 -0.26 -17.59
CA VAL A 127 -5.46 -0.76 -16.23
C VAL A 127 -5.59 -2.28 -16.21
N ILE A 128 -4.47 -2.96 -16.01
CA ILE A 128 -4.44 -4.41 -15.81
C ILE A 128 -4.29 -4.69 -14.31
N THR A 129 -5.33 -5.27 -13.72
CA THR A 129 -5.41 -5.48 -12.25
C THR A 129 -4.22 -6.23 -11.67
N HIS A 130 -3.75 -7.28 -12.36
CA HIS A 130 -2.61 -8.06 -11.90
C HIS A 130 -1.32 -7.24 -11.91
N MET A 131 -1.06 -6.49 -12.98
CA MET A 131 0.09 -5.58 -13.09
C MET A 131 0.03 -4.48 -12.03
N SER A 132 -1.13 -3.88 -11.83
CA SER A 132 -1.32 -2.87 -10.77
C SER A 132 -1.00 -3.40 -9.37
N LYS A 133 -1.40 -4.64 -9.05
CA LYS A 133 -1.09 -5.27 -7.76
C LYS A 133 0.42 -5.52 -7.63
N LYS A 134 1.06 -6.06 -8.67
CA LYS A 134 2.50 -6.32 -8.71
C LYS A 134 3.30 -5.03 -8.49
N THR A 135 3.06 -4.03 -9.33
CA THR A 135 3.79 -2.75 -9.29
C THR A 135 3.67 -2.04 -7.93
N ARG A 136 2.48 -2.02 -7.30
CA ARG A 136 2.31 -1.47 -5.95
C ARG A 136 3.12 -2.22 -4.90
N GLY A 137 3.24 -3.54 -5.01
CA GLY A 137 4.09 -4.36 -4.15
C GLY A 137 5.57 -4.04 -4.32
N GLU A 138 6.03 -3.88 -5.56
CA GLU A 138 7.41 -3.51 -5.89
C GLU A 138 7.75 -2.10 -5.39
N ILE A 139 6.87 -1.12 -5.58
CA ILE A 139 7.05 0.23 -5.05
C ILE A 139 7.17 0.18 -3.52
N ALA A 140 6.27 -0.51 -2.82
CA ALA A 140 6.35 -0.66 -1.37
C ALA A 140 7.70 -1.28 -0.95
N ARG A 141 8.17 -2.31 -1.66
CA ARG A 141 9.46 -2.95 -1.43
C ARG A 141 10.62 -1.94 -1.56
N TRP A 142 10.68 -1.17 -2.65
CA TRP A 142 11.75 -0.21 -2.89
C TRP A 142 11.77 0.89 -1.85
N LEU A 143 10.62 1.41 -1.47
CA LEU A 143 10.51 2.40 -0.41
C LEU A 143 11.06 1.88 0.92
N LEU A 144 10.82 0.61 1.24
CA LEU A 144 11.38 -0.03 2.43
C LEU A 144 12.89 -0.28 2.33
N GLN A 145 13.41 -0.47 1.13
CA GLN A 145 14.85 -0.71 0.88
C GLN A 145 15.65 0.58 0.62
N SER A 146 14.97 1.69 0.30
CA SER A 146 15.62 2.96 0.00
C SER A 146 16.52 3.42 1.14
N ARG A 147 17.65 4.05 0.81
CA ARG A 147 18.56 4.67 1.79
C ARG A 147 17.93 5.88 2.47
N SER A 148 17.13 6.65 1.72
CA SER A 148 16.37 7.79 2.21
C SER A 148 14.88 7.43 2.33
N VAL A 149 14.25 7.90 3.39
CA VAL A 149 12.79 7.77 3.57
C VAL A 149 12.14 9.02 2.99
N PRO A 150 11.29 8.90 1.96
CA PRO A 150 10.65 10.07 1.36
C PRO A 150 9.75 10.79 2.38
N LYS A 151 9.78 12.10 2.33
CA LYS A 151 9.01 12.99 3.20
C LYS A 151 8.01 13.85 2.42
N THR A 152 8.22 13.99 1.12
CA THR A 152 7.39 14.77 0.21
C THR A 152 6.95 13.92 -0.99
N PRO A 153 5.89 14.34 -1.72
CA PRO A 153 5.50 13.71 -2.98
C PRO A 153 6.62 13.69 -4.02
N GLU A 154 7.43 14.72 -4.08
CA GLU A 154 8.57 14.84 -5.00
C GLU A 154 9.70 13.85 -4.65
N ASP A 155 9.98 13.64 -3.36
CA ASP A 155 10.92 12.60 -2.91
C ASP A 155 10.46 11.22 -3.36
N LEU A 156 9.14 10.95 -3.25
CA LEU A 156 8.54 9.69 -3.70
C LEU A 156 8.67 9.54 -5.22
N TYR A 157 8.34 10.59 -5.97
CA TYR A 157 8.49 10.60 -7.43
C TYR A 157 9.94 10.30 -7.84
N ALA A 158 10.92 10.94 -7.21
CA ALA A 158 12.34 10.73 -7.51
C ALA A 158 12.75 9.25 -7.36
N ILE A 159 12.29 8.60 -6.27
CA ILE A 159 12.60 7.18 -6.03
C ILE A 159 11.91 6.26 -7.07
N VAL A 160 10.63 6.52 -7.37
CA VAL A 160 9.86 5.65 -8.27
C VAL A 160 10.28 5.83 -9.73
N SER A 161 10.63 7.05 -10.13
CA SER A 161 11.07 7.37 -11.50
C SER A 161 12.39 6.69 -11.89
N GLU A 162 13.21 6.27 -10.94
CA GLU A 162 14.40 5.45 -11.20
C GLU A 162 14.07 4.05 -11.77
N LYS A 163 12.85 3.58 -11.57
CA LYS A 163 12.43 2.22 -11.90
C LYS A 163 11.31 2.15 -12.92
N TYR A 164 10.41 3.14 -12.91
CA TYR A 164 9.24 3.18 -13.79
C TYR A 164 9.05 4.54 -14.43
N PRO A 165 8.64 4.60 -15.70
CA PRO A 165 8.05 5.80 -16.24
C PRO A 165 6.85 6.20 -15.40
N CYS A 166 6.86 7.42 -14.87
CA CYS A 166 5.77 7.90 -14.02
C CYS A 166 5.61 9.42 -14.14
N ALA A 167 4.44 9.91 -13.74
CA ALA A 167 4.10 11.33 -13.67
C ALA A 167 3.45 11.64 -12.33
N LEU A 168 3.84 12.76 -11.72
CA LEU A 168 3.29 13.24 -10.47
C LEU A 168 2.33 14.39 -10.76
N THR A 169 1.08 14.28 -10.29
CA THR A 169 0.06 15.33 -10.35
C THR A 169 -0.18 15.86 -8.94
N PRO A 170 -0.15 17.20 -8.73
CA PRO A 170 -0.38 17.80 -7.44
C PRO A 170 -1.78 17.53 -6.86
N ALA A 171 -1.91 17.64 -5.53
CA ALA A 171 -3.19 17.66 -4.86
C ALA A 171 -3.97 18.92 -5.25
N GLU A 172 -5.25 18.75 -5.58
CA GLU A 172 -6.13 19.85 -5.99
C GLU A 172 -7.57 19.55 -5.59
N ASP A 173 -8.32 20.58 -5.19
CA ASP A 173 -9.74 20.48 -4.84
C ASP A 173 -10.09 19.38 -3.83
N GLY A 174 -9.22 19.17 -2.83
CA GLY A 174 -9.41 18.13 -1.82
C GLY A 174 -9.06 16.71 -2.29
N ASN A 175 -8.61 16.56 -3.54
CA ASN A 175 -8.06 15.29 -4.04
C ASN A 175 -6.58 15.18 -3.69
N PRO A 176 -6.08 13.98 -3.37
CA PRO A 176 -4.68 13.77 -3.05
C PRO A 176 -3.78 13.88 -4.28
N TRP A 177 -2.49 13.99 -4.04
CA TRP A 177 -1.48 13.81 -5.08
C TRP A 177 -1.67 12.46 -5.77
N VAL A 178 -1.35 12.41 -7.05
CA VAL A 178 -1.40 11.17 -7.84
C VAL A 178 -0.05 10.91 -8.46
N LEU A 179 0.53 9.75 -8.16
CA LEU A 179 1.67 9.21 -8.89
C LEU A 179 1.15 8.15 -9.86
N GLU A 180 1.05 8.56 -11.14
CA GLU A 180 0.70 7.64 -12.22
C GLU A 180 1.94 6.91 -12.70
N VAL A 181 1.93 5.58 -12.59
CA VAL A 181 3.06 4.70 -12.91
C VAL A 181 2.70 3.84 -14.11
N ILE A 182 3.58 3.77 -15.10
CA ILE A 182 3.42 2.89 -16.27
C ILE A 182 4.18 1.60 -15.98
N ALA A 183 3.43 0.52 -15.75
CA ALA A 183 4.00 -0.82 -15.60
C ALA A 183 4.51 -1.34 -16.95
N VAL A 184 5.72 -1.84 -16.95
CA VAL A 184 6.41 -2.45 -18.09
C VAL A 184 6.50 -3.97 -17.92
#